data_eb0d1202013e6ce2e6e16e9c1f5915e1
#
_entry.id   eb0d1202013e6ce2e6e16e9c1f5915e1
#
_cell.length_a   1.000
_cell.length_b   1.000
_cell.length_c   1.000
_cell.angle_alpha   90.00
_cell.angle_beta   90.00
_cell.angle_gamma   90.00
#
_symmetry.space_group_name_H-M   'P 1'
#
loop_
_entity.id
_entity.type
_entity.pdbx_description
1 polymer ?
#
loop_
_entity_poly.entity_id
_entity_poly.type
_entity_poly.pdbx_seq_one_letter_code
_entity_poly.pdbx_strand_id
1 'polypeptide(L)'
;MLIIIHSETNQHTIAQNLGRSEYSYYFVLKEYRPVLERLGRVVEVVDPAREVDALYLECLSRGESCVFLSFSPPHRTPIHLACPTLPVFAWEFSTIPNEPFDNEPRNDWRTVLRACGAAITHSSYTVSAVREAMGADYPIVAVPAPVWDRFAARGAQLKGQPLTGPVRLTIKGLVADSRQLDVNAFGPKHLRRGKGIDFQAPVREQELFLDGVVYTSVFNPGDGRKNWEDMLSAFCVTFREVEDATLVLKLTHHDAEEALGDILHHLYKNQSYRCRIVLIYGYLADVDYERLVQATRYVVNTSYGEGQCLPLMEFMSCGKPAVAPRTTAMIDYLSTDNAFLVESTDELTAWPHDPRKAFRTLRYMTNWASVCVAYRDSYEVAKHQPQRYAQMSAQAVLSLQAFCSQAVAEQRLQAFLAQLFERRAVTAVEASDS
;
A
#
# COMPACT_ATOMS: atom_id res chain seq x y z
N MET A 1 -12.57 15.01 23.46
CA MET A 1 -11.15 14.92 23.07
C MET A 1 -10.93 15.63 21.73
N LEU A 2 -9.85 16.40 21.60
CA LEU A 2 -9.41 16.95 20.32
C LEU A 2 -8.34 16.03 19.71
N ILE A 3 -8.48 15.68 18.43
CA ILE A 3 -7.50 14.93 17.66
C ILE A 3 -7.02 15.85 16.55
N ILE A 4 -5.77 16.28 16.63
CA ILE A 4 -5.11 17.08 15.60
C ILE A 4 -4.42 16.11 14.64
N ILE A 5 -4.56 16.33 13.34
CA ILE A 5 -3.98 15.46 12.30
C ILE A 5 -3.17 16.28 11.29
N HIS A 6 -2.11 15.67 10.76
CA HIS A 6 -1.31 16.24 9.69
C HIS A 6 -0.75 15.16 8.77
N SER A 7 -0.69 15.46 7.48
CA SER A 7 0.10 14.74 6.47
C SER A 7 0.69 15.75 5.50
N GLU A 8 1.93 15.54 5.05
CA GLU A 8 2.60 16.42 4.08
C GLU A 8 1.84 16.51 2.74
N THR A 9 1.24 15.38 2.33
CA THR A 9 0.37 15.34 1.15
C THR A 9 -1.09 15.48 1.59
N ASN A 10 -1.83 16.40 0.98
CA ASN A 10 -3.24 16.67 1.23
C ASN A 10 -4.06 16.66 -0.07
N GLN A 11 -5.37 16.86 0.01
CA GLN A 11 -6.28 16.84 -1.14
C GLN A 11 -5.93 17.86 -2.25
N HIS A 12 -5.22 18.93 -1.94
CA HIS A 12 -4.84 19.97 -2.91
C HIS A 12 -3.50 19.63 -3.59
N THR A 13 -2.64 18.86 -2.94
CA THR A 13 -1.29 18.53 -3.43
C THR A 13 -1.18 17.10 -3.97
N ILE A 14 -2.20 16.24 -3.76
CA ILE A 14 -2.16 14.82 -4.10
C ILE A 14 -1.85 14.55 -5.59
N ALA A 15 -2.43 15.34 -6.50
CA ALA A 15 -2.20 15.17 -7.93
C ALA A 15 -0.76 15.53 -8.36
N GLN A 16 -0.11 16.43 -7.63
CA GLN A 16 1.27 16.86 -7.88
C GLN A 16 2.31 15.95 -7.23
N ASN A 17 1.89 15.16 -6.22
CA ASN A 17 2.74 14.26 -5.45
C ASN A 17 2.62 12.79 -5.89
N LEU A 18 2.01 12.52 -7.04
CA LEU A 18 1.83 11.17 -7.57
C LEU A 18 3.17 10.42 -7.63
N GLY A 19 3.25 9.27 -6.94
CA GLY A 19 4.44 8.42 -6.94
C GLY A 19 5.60 8.87 -6.03
N ARG A 20 5.46 9.94 -5.25
CA ARG A 20 6.42 10.27 -4.18
C ARG A 20 6.25 9.34 -2.99
N SER A 21 7.29 9.20 -2.16
CA SER A 21 7.31 8.25 -1.02
C SER A 21 6.19 8.51 -0.01
N GLU A 22 5.82 9.77 0.22
CA GLU A 22 4.78 10.17 1.19
C GLU A 22 3.36 10.19 0.61
N TYR A 23 3.20 9.91 -0.67
CA TYR A 23 1.90 9.89 -1.36
C TYR A 23 0.87 8.98 -0.69
N SER A 24 1.29 7.82 -0.18
CA SER A 24 0.41 6.83 0.44
C SER A 24 -0.17 7.29 1.78
N TYR A 25 0.50 8.17 2.54
CA TYR A 25 0.02 8.66 3.83
C TYR A 25 -1.29 9.45 3.72
N TYR A 26 -1.50 10.16 2.61
CA TYR A 26 -2.78 10.83 2.35
C TYR A 26 -3.95 9.83 2.31
N PHE A 27 -3.79 8.69 1.64
CA PHE A 27 -4.84 7.68 1.57
C PHE A 27 -5.07 7.03 2.94
N VAL A 28 -4.02 6.77 3.69
CA VAL A 28 -4.14 6.26 5.06
C VAL A 28 -4.92 7.24 5.92
N LEU A 29 -4.56 8.52 5.92
CA LEU A 29 -5.26 9.56 6.69
C LEU A 29 -6.73 9.67 6.26
N LYS A 30 -7.01 9.63 4.96
CA LYS A 30 -8.38 9.66 4.42
C LYS A 30 -9.25 8.54 4.99
N GLU A 31 -8.71 7.32 5.07
CA GLU A 31 -9.44 6.17 5.62
C GLU A 31 -9.55 6.22 7.16
N TYR A 32 -8.57 6.80 7.85
CA TYR A 32 -8.63 6.99 9.29
C TYR A 32 -9.64 8.05 9.73
N ARG A 33 -9.84 9.11 8.94
CA ARG A 33 -10.68 10.26 9.32
C ARG A 33 -12.05 9.89 9.87
N PRO A 34 -12.87 9.01 9.25
CA PRO A 34 -14.18 8.65 9.78
C PRO A 34 -14.12 7.96 11.16
N VAL A 35 -13.04 7.21 11.42
CA VAL A 35 -12.80 6.56 12.71
C VAL A 35 -12.43 7.59 13.78
N LEU A 36 -11.51 8.50 13.42
CA LEU A 36 -11.07 9.57 14.35
C LEU A 36 -12.22 10.51 14.73
N GLU A 37 -13.11 10.83 13.77
CA GLU A 37 -14.30 11.68 14.00
C GLU A 37 -15.32 11.05 14.96
N ARG A 38 -15.35 9.72 15.08
CA ARG A 38 -16.15 9.03 16.12
C ARG A 38 -15.50 9.05 17.50
N LEU A 39 -14.17 9.13 17.54
CA LEU A 39 -13.41 9.18 18.80
C LEU A 39 -13.33 10.60 19.39
N GLY A 40 -13.43 11.63 18.55
CA GLY A 40 -13.36 13.01 19.00
C GLY A 40 -13.51 14.04 17.91
N ARG A 41 -13.34 15.30 18.26
CA ARG A 41 -13.29 16.41 17.30
C ARG A 41 -11.97 16.38 16.55
N VAL A 42 -11.99 16.32 15.23
CA VAL A 42 -10.80 16.24 14.37
C VAL A 42 -10.50 17.62 13.77
N VAL A 43 -9.24 18.04 13.86
CA VAL A 43 -8.73 19.26 13.19
C VAL A 43 -7.49 18.91 12.40
N GLU A 44 -7.50 19.21 11.10
CA GLU A 44 -6.35 19.05 10.22
C GLU A 44 -5.56 20.36 10.19
N VAL A 45 -4.24 20.28 10.42
CA VAL A 45 -3.33 21.41 10.40
C VAL A 45 -2.39 21.33 9.20
N VAL A 46 -1.98 22.49 8.71
CA VAL A 46 -1.05 22.61 7.58
C VAL A 46 0.38 22.83 8.08
N ASP A 47 0.56 23.67 9.11
CA ASP A 47 1.86 23.97 9.74
C ASP A 47 1.84 23.51 11.21
N PRO A 48 2.23 22.24 11.48
CA PRO A 48 2.19 21.72 12.85
C PRO A 48 2.98 22.54 13.87
N ALA A 49 4.11 23.13 13.46
CA ALA A 49 4.98 23.89 14.36
C ALA A 49 4.30 25.16 14.89
N ARG A 50 3.37 25.72 14.13
CA ARG A 50 2.65 26.97 14.52
C ARG A 50 1.29 26.71 15.11
N GLU A 51 0.61 25.65 14.69
CA GLU A 51 -0.82 25.47 14.95
C GLU A 51 -1.10 24.51 16.12
N VAL A 52 -0.28 23.43 16.26
CA VAL A 52 -0.61 22.35 17.19
C VAL A 52 -0.61 22.79 18.64
N ASP A 53 0.43 23.49 19.10
CA ASP A 53 0.53 23.90 20.51
C ASP A 53 -0.49 24.97 20.88
N ALA A 54 -0.90 25.83 19.94
CA ALA A 54 -1.98 26.79 20.17
C ALA A 54 -3.32 26.08 20.45
N LEU A 55 -3.66 25.06 19.62
CA LEU A 55 -4.85 24.24 19.82
C LEU A 55 -4.78 23.42 21.10
N TYR A 56 -3.60 22.92 21.44
CA TYR A 56 -3.38 22.17 22.68
C TYR A 56 -3.60 23.03 23.93
N LEU A 57 -3.07 24.26 23.96
CA LEU A 57 -3.27 25.20 25.06
C LEU A 57 -4.74 25.57 25.22
N GLU A 58 -5.48 25.73 24.11
CA GLU A 58 -6.93 25.94 24.18
C GLU A 58 -7.65 24.74 24.79
N CYS A 59 -7.28 23.51 24.46
CA CYS A 59 -7.84 22.31 25.06
C CYS A 59 -7.53 22.22 26.56
N LEU A 60 -6.29 22.50 26.98
CA LEU A 60 -5.91 22.52 28.37
C LEU A 60 -6.75 23.50 29.17
N SER A 61 -7.01 24.71 28.65
CA SER A 61 -7.84 25.71 29.31
C SER A 61 -9.29 25.28 29.55
N ARG A 62 -9.75 24.30 28.77
CA ARG A 62 -11.11 23.70 28.83
C ARG A 62 -11.14 22.35 29.58
N GLY A 63 -10.00 21.86 30.07
CA GLY A 63 -9.90 20.49 30.63
C GLY A 63 -10.15 19.40 29.62
N GLU A 64 -9.95 19.66 28.32
CA GLU A 64 -10.17 18.72 27.23
C GLU A 64 -8.88 17.98 26.90
N SER A 65 -8.94 16.64 26.74
CA SER A 65 -7.81 15.84 26.26
C SER A 65 -7.51 16.18 24.79
N CYS A 66 -6.21 16.21 24.46
CA CYS A 66 -5.75 16.51 23.11
C CYS A 66 -4.60 15.59 22.70
N VAL A 67 -4.55 15.19 21.43
CA VAL A 67 -3.46 14.41 20.84
C VAL A 67 -3.20 14.87 19.41
N PHE A 68 -1.94 14.90 19.00
CA PHE A 68 -1.53 15.15 17.62
C PHE A 68 -1.05 13.86 16.98
N LEU A 69 -1.67 13.50 15.84
CA LEU A 69 -1.30 12.34 15.01
C LEU A 69 -0.57 12.84 13.74
N SER A 70 0.72 12.55 13.65
CA SER A 70 1.55 12.89 12.48
C SER A 70 1.59 11.69 11.54
N PHE A 71 0.88 11.77 10.40
CA PHE A 71 0.91 10.75 9.35
C PHE A 71 2.14 10.95 8.48
N SER A 72 3.27 10.48 8.98
CA SER A 72 4.60 10.64 8.37
C SER A 72 5.59 9.61 8.92
N PRO A 73 6.70 9.34 8.21
CA PRO A 73 7.80 8.57 8.79
C PRO A 73 8.32 9.25 10.06
N PRO A 74 8.83 8.51 11.07
CA PRO A 74 9.27 9.06 12.35
C PRO A 74 10.23 10.25 12.23
N HIS A 75 11.21 10.22 11.34
CA HIS A 75 12.17 11.31 11.16
C HIS A 75 11.53 12.65 10.72
N ARG A 76 10.31 12.64 10.20
CA ARG A 76 9.54 13.83 9.82
C ARG A 76 8.52 14.28 10.85
N THR A 77 8.25 13.45 11.87
CA THR A 77 7.33 13.80 12.95
C THR A 77 7.89 14.95 13.81
N PRO A 78 7.17 16.04 14.05
CA PRO A 78 7.60 17.10 14.96
C PRO A 78 7.76 16.58 16.40
N ILE A 79 8.90 16.84 17.06
CA ILE A 79 9.23 16.34 18.40
C ILE A 79 9.38 17.43 19.48
N HIS A 80 9.21 18.69 19.11
CA HIS A 80 9.38 19.82 20.03
C HIS A 80 8.03 20.49 20.40
N LEU A 81 6.95 19.73 20.27
CA LEU A 81 5.61 20.17 20.60
C LEU A 81 5.27 19.84 22.06
N ALA A 82 4.55 20.75 22.73
CA ALA A 82 3.99 20.49 24.06
C ALA A 82 2.82 19.48 23.99
N CYS A 83 2.09 19.47 22.86
CA CYS A 83 1.01 18.53 22.63
C CYS A 83 1.52 17.08 22.55
N PRO A 84 0.84 16.12 23.21
CA PRO A 84 1.09 14.69 22.98
C PRO A 84 1.10 14.34 21.51
N THR A 85 2.26 13.93 20.98
CA THR A 85 2.48 13.67 19.55
C THR A 85 2.73 12.21 19.31
N LEU A 86 2.01 11.62 18.34
CA LEU A 86 2.16 10.22 17.93
C LEU A 86 2.50 10.17 16.43
N PRO A 87 3.65 9.59 16.04
CA PRO A 87 3.88 9.21 14.67
C PRO A 87 2.94 8.08 14.26
N VAL A 88 2.33 8.21 13.09
CA VAL A 88 1.49 7.20 12.44
C VAL A 88 2.18 6.81 11.15
N PHE A 89 2.80 5.63 11.09
CA PHE A 89 3.70 5.28 9.99
C PHE A 89 3.65 3.82 9.58
N ALA A 90 3.96 3.58 8.30
CA ALA A 90 4.18 2.27 7.73
C ALA A 90 5.68 1.94 7.71
N TRP A 91 6.02 0.66 7.86
CA TRP A 91 7.38 0.16 7.71
C TRP A 91 7.38 -1.28 7.20
N GLU A 92 8.27 -1.59 6.28
CA GLU A 92 8.30 -2.87 5.58
C GLU A 92 9.56 -3.72 5.83
N PHE A 93 10.48 -3.25 6.66
CA PHE A 93 11.75 -3.93 6.93
C PHE A 93 11.82 -4.46 8.36
N SER A 94 12.69 -5.45 8.57
CA SER A 94 12.87 -6.11 9.88
C SER A 94 13.48 -5.21 10.95
N THR A 95 14.23 -4.19 10.54
CA THR A 95 14.90 -3.24 11.44
C THR A 95 14.48 -1.81 11.08
N ILE A 96 14.29 -0.96 12.09
CA ILE A 96 14.09 0.48 11.86
C ILE A 96 15.44 1.20 11.80
N PRO A 97 15.55 2.38 11.12
CA PRO A 97 16.75 3.20 11.16
C PRO A 97 17.17 3.49 12.60
N ASN A 98 18.39 3.10 12.97
CA ASN A 98 18.91 3.09 14.33
C ASN A 98 20.28 3.76 14.49
N GLU A 99 20.64 4.61 13.56
CA GLU A 99 21.84 5.43 13.62
C GLU A 99 21.63 6.78 12.91
N PRO A 100 22.25 7.88 13.40
CA PRO A 100 22.21 9.15 12.70
C PRO A 100 23.05 9.07 11.43
N PHE A 101 22.62 9.73 10.37
CA PHE A 101 23.37 9.92 9.12
C PHE A 101 23.01 11.28 8.52
N ASP A 102 23.82 11.77 7.58
CA ASP A 102 23.70 13.10 6.95
C ASP A 102 23.67 14.26 7.97
N ASN A 103 24.33 14.12 9.11
CA ASN A 103 24.34 15.08 10.22
C ASN A 103 22.92 15.38 10.79
N GLU A 104 21.96 14.51 10.56
CA GLU A 104 20.59 14.64 11.04
C GLU A 104 20.29 13.57 12.10
N PRO A 105 20.24 13.93 13.40
CA PRO A 105 20.00 12.99 14.49
C PRO A 105 18.65 12.27 14.39
N ARG A 106 17.66 12.88 13.73
CA ARG A 106 16.30 12.33 13.55
C ARG A 106 16.29 11.15 12.57
N ASN A 107 17.33 10.97 11.76
CA ASN A 107 17.49 9.79 10.93
C ASN A 107 17.70 8.52 11.77
N ASP A 108 18.15 8.63 13.03
CA ASP A 108 17.96 7.59 14.03
C ASP A 108 16.52 7.71 14.58
N TRP A 109 15.63 6.86 14.11
CA TRP A 109 14.22 6.89 14.49
C TRP A 109 13.98 6.67 15.97
N ARG A 110 14.91 6.00 16.68
CA ARG A 110 14.84 5.83 18.13
C ARG A 110 14.80 7.16 18.88
N THR A 111 15.49 8.17 18.35
CA THR A 111 15.49 9.53 18.92
C THR A 111 14.08 10.13 18.89
N VAL A 112 13.41 10.06 17.75
CA VAL A 112 12.04 10.56 17.58
C VAL A 112 11.05 9.73 18.39
N LEU A 113 11.11 8.40 18.29
CA LEU A 113 10.22 7.51 19.02
C LEU A 113 10.34 7.69 20.54
N ARG A 114 11.55 7.91 21.06
CA ARG A 114 11.80 8.18 22.46
C ARG A 114 11.18 9.52 22.90
N ALA A 115 11.32 10.56 22.07
CA ALA A 115 10.73 11.88 22.34
C ALA A 115 9.19 11.85 22.33
N CYS A 116 8.58 11.07 21.42
CA CYS A 116 7.13 10.90 21.35
C CYS A 116 6.57 9.99 22.47
N GLY A 117 7.35 9.02 22.93
CA GLY A 117 6.99 8.08 24.00
C GLY A 117 6.01 6.98 23.59
N ALA A 118 5.38 7.09 22.42
CA ALA A 118 4.46 6.10 21.86
C ALA A 118 4.31 6.28 20.34
N ALA A 119 3.77 5.27 19.65
CA ALA A 119 3.58 5.32 18.20
C ALA A 119 2.38 4.48 17.73
N ILE A 120 1.87 4.76 16.54
CA ILE A 120 0.90 3.96 15.81
C ILE A 120 1.55 3.49 14.51
N THR A 121 1.38 2.22 14.20
CA THR A 121 1.80 1.64 12.93
C THR A 121 0.68 0.81 12.32
N HIS A 122 0.95 0.10 11.20
CA HIS A 122 -0.13 -0.54 10.45
C HIS A 122 -0.06 -2.06 10.46
N SER A 123 1.01 -2.66 10.98
CA SER A 123 1.19 -4.11 10.99
C SER A 123 1.86 -4.63 12.26
N SER A 124 1.61 -5.90 12.58
CA SER A 124 2.32 -6.60 13.65
C SER A 124 3.82 -6.71 13.37
N TYR A 125 4.20 -6.81 12.11
CA TYR A 125 5.59 -6.85 11.69
C TYR A 125 6.36 -5.57 12.07
N THR A 126 5.76 -4.40 11.81
CA THR A 126 6.36 -3.12 12.20
C THR A 126 6.41 -2.97 13.74
N VAL A 127 5.37 -3.44 14.46
CA VAL A 127 5.39 -3.45 15.94
C VAL A 127 6.62 -4.23 16.44
N SER A 128 6.89 -5.40 15.85
CA SER A 128 8.04 -6.22 16.23
C SER A 128 9.37 -5.51 15.96
N ALA A 129 9.53 -4.91 14.77
CA ALA A 129 10.75 -4.17 14.39
C ALA A 129 11.02 -2.96 15.32
N VAL A 130 9.97 -2.24 15.71
CA VAL A 130 10.10 -1.11 16.65
C VAL A 130 10.45 -1.60 18.05
N ARG A 131 9.79 -2.64 18.55
CA ARG A 131 10.05 -3.17 19.89
C ARG A 131 11.44 -3.79 20.01
N GLU A 132 11.96 -4.38 18.96
CA GLU A 132 13.34 -4.85 18.94
C GLU A 132 14.34 -3.70 19.15
N ALA A 133 14.09 -2.54 18.55
CA ALA A 133 14.97 -1.37 18.65
C ALA A 133 14.75 -0.52 19.90
N MET A 134 13.51 -0.48 20.44
CA MET A 134 13.10 0.43 21.52
C MET A 134 12.90 -0.27 22.87
N GLY A 135 12.83 -1.60 22.88
CA GLY A 135 12.46 -2.42 24.03
C GLY A 135 11.02 -2.97 23.93
N ALA A 136 10.81 -4.17 24.51
CA ALA A 136 9.55 -4.91 24.41
C ALA A 136 8.32 -4.13 24.92
N ASP A 137 8.52 -3.28 25.91
CA ASP A 137 7.45 -2.50 26.57
C ASP A 137 7.15 -1.16 25.89
N TYR A 138 7.85 -0.83 24.79
CA TYR A 138 7.59 0.41 24.06
C TYR A 138 6.13 0.49 23.60
N PRO A 139 5.39 1.58 23.94
CA PRO A 139 3.97 1.70 23.63
C PRO A 139 3.77 1.90 22.11
N ILE A 140 3.43 0.85 21.43
CA ILE A 140 3.11 0.90 20.00
C ILE A 140 1.96 -0.06 19.69
N VAL A 141 1.06 0.36 18.82
CA VAL A 141 -0.09 -0.42 18.38
C VAL A 141 -0.14 -0.53 16.85
N ALA A 142 -0.54 -1.70 16.36
CA ALA A 142 -0.86 -1.90 14.95
C ALA A 142 -2.34 -1.57 14.70
N VAL A 143 -2.58 -0.49 13.96
CA VAL A 143 -3.89 -0.10 13.46
C VAL A 143 -3.77 0.03 11.94
N PRO A 144 -4.24 -0.94 11.14
CA PRO A 144 -4.21 -0.84 9.68
C PRO A 144 -5.16 0.24 9.19
N ALA A 145 -4.92 0.76 7.98
CA ALA A 145 -5.84 1.68 7.33
C ALA A 145 -7.22 1.01 7.16
N PRO A 146 -8.32 1.61 7.66
CA PRO A 146 -9.63 0.95 7.72
C PRO A 146 -10.36 1.00 6.37
N VAL A 147 -9.80 0.35 5.35
CA VAL A 147 -10.31 0.35 3.97
C VAL A 147 -11.51 -0.58 3.76
N TRP A 148 -11.69 -1.57 4.63
CA TRP A 148 -12.65 -2.65 4.38
C TRP A 148 -14.08 -2.15 4.15
N ASP A 149 -14.60 -1.26 4.99
CA ASP A 149 -16.01 -0.85 4.94
C ASP A 149 -16.38 -0.23 3.59
N ARG A 150 -15.52 0.65 3.07
CA ARG A 150 -15.71 1.28 1.77
C ARG A 150 -15.69 0.28 0.62
N PHE A 151 -14.71 -0.62 0.61
CA PHE A 151 -14.50 -1.55 -0.49
C PHE A 151 -15.42 -2.77 -0.40
N ALA A 152 -15.76 -3.28 0.78
CA ALA A 152 -16.71 -4.37 0.95
C ALA A 152 -18.12 -4.00 0.49
N ALA A 153 -18.57 -2.78 0.79
CA ALA A 153 -19.86 -2.27 0.29
C ALA A 153 -19.90 -2.25 -1.25
N ARG A 154 -18.82 -1.82 -1.89
CA ARG A 154 -18.66 -1.85 -3.35
C ARG A 154 -18.62 -3.27 -3.89
N GLY A 155 -17.85 -4.16 -3.28
CA GLY A 155 -17.80 -5.58 -3.64
C GLY A 155 -19.18 -6.26 -3.57
N ALA A 156 -20.00 -5.93 -2.58
CA ALA A 156 -21.38 -6.44 -2.45
C ALA A 156 -22.29 -5.97 -3.59
N GLN A 157 -22.16 -4.71 -4.01
CA GLN A 157 -22.90 -4.16 -5.16
C GLN A 157 -22.51 -4.86 -6.47
N LEU A 158 -21.22 -5.19 -6.63
CA LEU A 158 -20.69 -5.86 -7.83
C LEU A 158 -21.10 -7.35 -7.91
N LYS A 159 -21.30 -8.03 -6.78
CA LYS A 159 -21.72 -9.46 -6.74
C LYS A 159 -23.10 -9.70 -7.37
N GLY A 160 -23.98 -8.70 -7.38
CA GLY A 160 -25.30 -8.78 -8.01
C GLY A 160 -25.30 -8.64 -9.54
N GLN A 161 -24.18 -8.31 -10.15
CA GLN A 161 -24.05 -8.14 -11.60
C GLN A 161 -23.21 -9.27 -12.20
N PRO A 162 -23.83 -10.27 -12.86
CA PRO A 162 -23.05 -11.28 -13.57
C PRO A 162 -22.22 -10.60 -14.67
N LEU A 163 -20.92 -10.87 -14.69
CA LEU A 163 -20.06 -10.44 -15.79
C LEU A 163 -20.41 -11.30 -17.03
N THR A 164 -21.32 -10.79 -17.84
CA THR A 164 -21.76 -11.45 -19.08
C THR A 164 -20.91 -11.07 -20.31
N GLY A 165 -19.83 -10.31 -20.10
CA GLY A 165 -18.93 -9.87 -21.17
C GLY A 165 -17.77 -9.02 -20.65
N PRO A 166 -17.01 -8.41 -21.57
CA PRO A 166 -15.90 -7.53 -21.23
C PRO A 166 -16.34 -6.34 -20.37
N VAL A 167 -15.52 -6.00 -19.35
CA VAL A 167 -15.72 -4.81 -18.53
C VAL A 167 -15.06 -3.63 -19.24
N ARG A 168 -15.85 -2.56 -19.47
CA ARG A 168 -15.38 -1.31 -20.08
C ARG A 168 -14.89 -0.34 -18.99
N LEU A 169 -13.67 0.18 -19.16
CA LEU A 169 -13.08 1.26 -18.39
C LEU A 169 -12.85 2.47 -19.30
N THR A 170 -12.96 3.67 -18.74
CA THR A 170 -12.54 4.91 -19.38
C THR A 170 -11.28 5.41 -18.70
N ILE A 171 -10.17 5.45 -19.41
CA ILE A 171 -8.86 5.79 -18.87
C ILE A 171 -8.43 7.17 -19.39
N LYS A 172 -8.26 8.12 -18.48
CA LYS A 172 -7.60 9.39 -18.78
C LYS A 172 -6.11 9.26 -18.48
N GLY A 173 -5.35 8.86 -19.50
CA GLY A 173 -3.94 8.54 -19.33
C GLY A 173 -3.38 7.79 -20.53
N LEU A 174 -2.25 7.12 -20.31
CA LEU A 174 -1.64 6.22 -21.32
C LEU A 174 -2.06 4.78 -21.03
N VAL A 175 -2.44 4.07 -22.08
CA VAL A 175 -2.72 2.64 -22.06
C VAL A 175 -1.83 1.96 -23.08
N ALA A 176 -1.07 0.96 -22.66
CA ALA A 176 -0.33 0.08 -23.53
C ALA A 176 -0.90 -1.33 -23.42
N ASP A 177 -1.46 -1.84 -24.48
CA ASP A 177 -2.06 -3.18 -24.59
C ASP A 177 -1.22 -4.04 -25.50
N SER A 178 -0.69 -5.15 -24.99
CA SER A 178 0.19 -6.05 -25.74
C SER A 178 -0.44 -6.63 -27.01
N ARG A 179 -1.78 -6.68 -27.10
CA ARG A 179 -2.50 -7.09 -28.32
C ARG A 179 -2.42 -6.05 -29.44
N GLN A 180 -2.09 -4.79 -29.13
CA GLN A 180 -2.02 -3.67 -30.07
C GLN A 180 -0.61 -3.09 -30.18
N LEU A 181 0.29 -3.51 -29.31
CA LEU A 181 1.62 -2.96 -29.15
C LEU A 181 2.63 -3.74 -30.00
N ASP A 182 3.42 -3.03 -30.82
CA ASP A 182 4.62 -3.62 -31.42
C ASP A 182 5.76 -3.58 -30.39
N VAL A 183 5.94 -4.67 -29.66
CA VAL A 183 6.98 -4.78 -28.63
C VAL A 183 8.40 -4.63 -29.17
N ASN A 184 8.63 -4.82 -30.51
CA ASN A 184 9.94 -4.62 -31.12
C ASN A 184 10.38 -3.17 -31.13
N ALA A 185 9.44 -2.22 -30.98
CA ALA A 185 9.74 -0.81 -30.81
C ALA A 185 10.51 -0.48 -29.51
N PHE A 186 10.51 -1.41 -28.54
CA PHE A 186 11.13 -1.21 -27.21
C PHE A 186 12.39 -2.07 -27.00
N GLY A 187 12.85 -2.73 -28.06
CA GLY A 187 14.13 -3.45 -28.05
C GLY A 187 15.36 -2.54 -27.92
N PRO A 188 16.57 -3.12 -27.91
CA PRO A 188 17.82 -2.36 -27.94
C PRO A 188 17.84 -1.36 -29.11
N LYS A 189 18.42 -0.18 -28.95
CA LYS A 189 18.39 0.91 -29.94
C LYS A 189 18.70 0.48 -31.38
N HIS A 190 19.68 -0.41 -31.55
CA HIS A 190 20.13 -0.89 -32.86
C HIS A 190 19.19 -1.97 -33.50
N LEU A 191 18.25 -2.52 -32.73
CA LEU A 191 17.27 -3.52 -33.17
C LEU A 191 15.84 -3.00 -33.21
N ARG A 192 15.58 -1.79 -32.74
CA ARG A 192 14.23 -1.21 -32.67
C ARG A 192 13.59 -1.17 -34.05
N ARG A 193 12.37 -1.68 -34.12
CA ARG A 193 11.51 -1.65 -35.33
C ARG A 193 10.09 -1.28 -34.88
N GLY A 194 9.33 -0.66 -35.78
CA GLY A 194 7.95 -0.31 -35.50
C GLY A 194 7.78 1.05 -34.83
N LYS A 195 6.54 1.37 -34.50
CA LYS A 195 6.15 2.64 -33.88
C LYS A 195 6.04 2.46 -32.35
N GLY A 196 6.86 3.16 -31.61
CA GLY A 196 6.80 3.22 -30.15
C GLY A 196 5.62 4.06 -29.63
N ILE A 197 5.50 4.15 -28.31
CA ILE A 197 4.56 5.04 -27.62
C ILE A 197 5.14 6.46 -27.64
N ASP A 198 4.31 7.42 -28.00
CA ASP A 198 4.63 8.84 -27.86
C ASP A 198 4.24 9.29 -26.44
N PHE A 199 5.24 9.35 -25.55
CA PHE A 199 5.04 9.76 -24.15
C PHE A 199 4.73 11.25 -23.99
N GLN A 200 4.97 12.05 -25.03
CA GLN A 200 4.66 13.49 -25.04
C GLN A 200 3.29 13.79 -25.65
N ALA A 201 2.59 12.77 -26.14
CA ALA A 201 1.26 12.94 -26.70
C ALA A 201 0.29 13.52 -25.64
N PRO A 202 -0.63 14.41 -26.02
CA PRO A 202 -1.65 14.93 -25.11
C PRO A 202 -2.43 13.79 -24.46
N VAL A 203 -2.63 13.87 -23.15
CA VAL A 203 -3.44 12.92 -22.40
C VAL A 203 -4.87 12.93 -22.95
N ARG A 204 -5.35 11.77 -23.40
CA ARG A 204 -6.69 11.56 -23.95
C ARG A 204 -7.44 10.53 -23.14
N GLU A 205 -8.75 10.62 -23.19
CA GLU A 205 -9.61 9.53 -22.73
C GLU A 205 -9.52 8.35 -23.73
N GLN A 206 -9.32 7.16 -23.19
CA GLN A 206 -9.23 5.92 -23.95
C GLN A 206 -10.18 4.90 -23.34
N GLU A 207 -10.81 4.12 -24.20
CA GLU A 207 -11.62 3.00 -23.76
C GLU A 207 -10.77 1.74 -23.71
N LEU A 208 -10.88 1.03 -22.60
CA LEU A 208 -10.24 -0.25 -22.37
C LEU A 208 -11.30 -1.29 -22.03
N PHE A 209 -11.28 -2.41 -22.73
CA PHE A 209 -12.15 -3.55 -22.45
C PHE A 209 -11.33 -4.70 -21.87
N LEU A 210 -11.67 -5.14 -20.66
CA LEU A 210 -11.01 -6.25 -19.97
C LEU A 210 -11.90 -7.48 -19.94
N ASP A 211 -11.33 -8.61 -20.33
CA ASP A 211 -11.98 -9.90 -20.44
C ASP A 211 -11.08 -11.06 -19.98
N GLY A 212 -11.62 -12.26 -19.87
CA GLY A 212 -10.89 -13.45 -19.47
C GLY A 212 -10.61 -13.51 -17.97
N VAL A 213 -9.53 -14.19 -17.58
CA VAL A 213 -9.05 -14.25 -16.18
C VAL A 213 -8.08 -13.10 -15.96
N VAL A 214 -8.58 -12.03 -15.36
CA VAL A 214 -7.85 -10.79 -15.16
C VAL A 214 -7.12 -10.80 -13.81
N TYR A 215 -5.82 -10.62 -13.87
CA TYR A 215 -4.92 -10.38 -12.74
C TYR A 215 -4.56 -8.90 -12.70
N THR A 216 -4.60 -8.27 -11.53
CA THR A 216 -4.31 -6.84 -11.41
C THR A 216 -3.28 -6.57 -10.32
N SER A 217 -2.31 -5.72 -10.62
CA SER A 217 -1.39 -5.14 -9.65
C SER A 217 -1.38 -3.62 -9.78
N VAL A 218 -1.32 -2.93 -8.63
CA VAL A 218 -1.27 -1.46 -8.56
C VAL A 218 -0.02 -1.08 -7.77
N PHE A 219 0.94 -0.40 -8.40
CA PHE A 219 2.22 -0.09 -7.77
C PHE A 219 2.96 1.07 -8.45
N ASN A 220 3.99 1.58 -7.75
CA ASN A 220 4.97 2.48 -8.33
C ASN A 220 6.13 1.66 -8.93
N PRO A 221 6.37 1.68 -10.24
CA PRO A 221 7.43 0.91 -10.87
C PRO A 221 8.85 1.40 -10.51
N GLY A 222 9.00 2.65 -10.11
CA GLY A 222 10.27 3.20 -9.62
C GLY A 222 10.66 2.74 -8.21
N ASP A 223 9.74 2.07 -7.49
CA ASP A 223 10.03 1.46 -6.20
C ASP A 223 10.57 0.04 -6.39
N GLY A 224 11.89 -0.12 -6.34
CA GLY A 224 12.60 -1.37 -6.62
C GLY A 224 12.20 -2.57 -5.75
N ARG A 225 11.49 -2.34 -4.62
CA ARG A 225 10.98 -3.45 -3.80
C ARG A 225 9.73 -4.11 -4.37
N LYS A 226 9.08 -3.53 -5.39
CA LYS A 226 7.84 -4.07 -5.98
C LYS A 226 8.02 -5.32 -6.80
N ASN A 227 9.25 -5.62 -7.21
CA ASN A 227 9.62 -6.87 -7.91
C ASN A 227 8.66 -7.21 -9.07
N TRP A 228 8.32 -6.19 -9.85
CA TRP A 228 7.39 -6.34 -10.97
C TRP A 228 8.00 -7.16 -12.12
N GLU A 229 9.33 -7.25 -12.21
CA GLU A 229 10.04 -8.04 -13.20
C GLU A 229 9.70 -9.53 -13.07
N ASP A 230 9.75 -10.07 -11.87
CA ASP A 230 9.38 -11.46 -11.60
C ASP A 230 7.88 -11.68 -11.83
N MET A 231 7.02 -10.75 -11.39
CA MET A 231 5.58 -10.80 -11.63
C MET A 231 5.28 -10.94 -13.13
N LEU A 232 5.88 -10.08 -13.94
CA LEU A 232 5.64 -10.01 -15.37
C LEU A 232 6.23 -11.20 -16.11
N SER A 233 7.51 -11.57 -15.84
CA SER A 233 8.17 -12.70 -16.51
C SER A 233 7.51 -14.03 -16.17
N ALA A 234 7.15 -14.25 -14.91
CA ALA A 234 6.42 -15.46 -14.49
C ALA A 234 5.05 -15.55 -15.17
N PHE A 235 4.33 -14.42 -15.31
CA PHE A 235 3.05 -14.38 -16.01
C PHE A 235 3.21 -14.75 -17.49
N CYS A 236 4.15 -14.10 -18.19
CA CYS A 236 4.42 -14.38 -19.61
C CYS A 236 4.83 -15.83 -19.86
N VAL A 237 5.62 -16.43 -18.97
CA VAL A 237 6.06 -17.82 -19.08
C VAL A 237 4.92 -18.79 -18.77
N THR A 238 4.18 -18.56 -17.69
CA THR A 238 3.09 -19.44 -17.26
C THR A 238 1.95 -19.49 -18.29
N PHE A 239 1.60 -18.33 -18.83
CA PHE A 239 0.47 -18.18 -19.77
C PHE A 239 0.92 -17.96 -21.21
N ARG A 240 2.08 -18.51 -21.59
CA ARG A 240 2.67 -18.31 -22.89
C ARG A 240 1.71 -18.59 -24.04
N GLU A 241 0.93 -19.66 -23.97
CA GLU A 241 -0.02 -20.08 -25.00
C GLU A 241 -1.49 -19.80 -24.62
N VAL A 242 -1.75 -19.05 -23.58
CA VAL A 242 -3.10 -18.81 -23.04
C VAL A 242 -3.56 -17.38 -23.40
N GLU A 243 -4.56 -17.26 -24.27
CA GLU A 243 -5.04 -15.97 -24.78
C GLU A 243 -5.97 -15.23 -23.83
N ASP A 244 -6.68 -15.95 -22.95
CA ASP A 244 -7.67 -15.37 -22.04
C ASP A 244 -7.15 -15.12 -20.62
N ALA A 245 -5.83 -15.18 -20.43
CA ALA A 245 -5.16 -14.68 -19.23
C ALA A 245 -4.69 -13.23 -19.48
N THR A 246 -5.13 -12.29 -18.62
CA THR A 246 -4.78 -10.87 -18.74
C THR A 246 -4.10 -10.39 -17.46
N LEU A 247 -2.92 -9.78 -17.57
CA LEU A 247 -2.26 -9.05 -16.46
C LEU A 247 -2.43 -7.55 -16.69
N VAL A 248 -3.04 -6.88 -15.74
CA VAL A 248 -3.17 -5.41 -15.70
C VAL A 248 -2.20 -4.85 -14.68
N LEU A 249 -1.26 -4.03 -15.13
CA LEU A 249 -0.36 -3.26 -14.29
C LEU A 249 -0.82 -1.81 -14.28
N LYS A 250 -1.45 -1.38 -13.18
CA LYS A 250 -1.85 0.01 -12.94
C LYS A 250 -0.72 0.74 -12.23
N LEU A 251 -0.08 1.65 -12.93
CA LEU A 251 1.15 2.30 -12.51
C LEU A 251 0.87 3.67 -11.85
N THR A 252 1.61 3.96 -10.78
CA THR A 252 1.57 5.22 -10.04
C THR A 252 2.97 5.82 -10.04
N HIS A 253 3.23 6.78 -10.93
CA HIS A 253 4.52 7.46 -11.04
C HIS A 253 4.29 8.87 -11.58
N HIS A 254 5.23 9.79 -11.35
CA HIS A 254 5.14 11.17 -11.82
C HIS A 254 5.56 11.33 -13.29
N ASP A 255 6.38 10.42 -13.81
CA ASP A 255 6.87 10.41 -15.19
C ASP A 255 6.42 9.15 -15.94
N ALA A 256 5.81 9.35 -17.11
CA ALA A 256 5.26 8.24 -17.92
C ALA A 256 6.33 7.42 -18.62
N GLU A 257 7.38 8.06 -19.14
CA GLU A 257 8.46 7.40 -19.85
C GLU A 257 9.28 6.54 -18.90
N GLU A 258 9.61 7.07 -17.72
CA GLU A 258 10.28 6.32 -16.65
C GLU A 258 9.43 5.15 -16.17
N ALA A 259 8.12 5.39 -15.94
CA ALA A 259 7.20 4.35 -15.46
C ALA A 259 7.00 3.19 -16.43
N LEU A 260 6.95 3.47 -17.72
CA LEU A 260 6.61 2.48 -18.75
C LEU A 260 7.84 1.92 -19.48
N GLY A 261 8.92 2.70 -19.57
CA GLY A 261 10.07 2.37 -20.41
C GLY A 261 10.71 1.02 -20.09
N ASP A 262 10.99 0.78 -18.81
CA ASP A 262 11.63 -0.47 -18.36
C ASP A 262 10.67 -1.66 -18.49
N ILE A 263 9.39 -1.48 -18.20
CA ILE A 263 8.37 -2.53 -18.32
C ILE A 263 8.21 -2.93 -19.81
N LEU A 264 8.14 -1.94 -20.72
CA LEU A 264 8.03 -2.18 -22.16
C LEU A 264 9.27 -2.90 -22.71
N HIS A 265 10.47 -2.50 -22.23
CA HIS A 265 11.69 -3.20 -22.58
C HIS A 265 11.72 -4.65 -22.05
N HIS A 266 11.17 -4.87 -20.85
CA HIS A 266 11.04 -6.20 -20.27
C HIS A 266 10.04 -7.07 -21.05
N LEU A 267 8.95 -6.50 -21.55
CA LEU A 267 8.02 -7.18 -22.45
C LEU A 267 8.70 -7.61 -23.76
N TYR A 268 9.55 -6.77 -24.34
CA TYR A 268 10.36 -7.15 -25.49
C TYR A 268 11.24 -8.37 -25.19
N LYS A 269 11.87 -8.45 -24.02
CA LYS A 269 12.73 -9.59 -23.63
C LYS A 269 11.96 -10.90 -23.44
N ASN A 270 10.69 -10.82 -23.02
CA ASN A 270 9.86 -11.99 -22.72
C ASN A 270 9.09 -12.56 -23.93
N GLN A 271 9.28 -12.00 -25.16
CA GLN A 271 8.62 -12.52 -26.35
C GLN A 271 8.98 -14.01 -26.57
N SER A 272 8.15 -14.82 -27.18
CA SER A 272 6.79 -14.59 -27.62
C SER A 272 5.81 -15.19 -26.61
N TYR A 273 4.71 -14.49 -26.36
CA TYR A 273 3.62 -14.94 -25.48
C TYR A 273 2.27 -14.55 -26.12
N ARG A 274 1.20 -15.29 -25.81
CA ARG A 274 -0.17 -15.05 -26.29
C ARG A 274 -1.06 -14.43 -25.21
N CYS A 275 -0.66 -14.49 -23.93
CA CYS A 275 -1.38 -13.82 -22.85
C CYS A 275 -1.39 -12.30 -23.07
N ARG A 276 -2.36 -11.64 -22.45
CA ARG A 276 -2.54 -10.19 -22.58
C ARG A 276 -1.88 -9.44 -21.43
N ILE A 277 -1.07 -8.44 -21.74
CA ILE A 277 -0.49 -7.51 -20.76
C ILE A 277 -1.03 -6.12 -21.06
N VAL A 278 -1.59 -5.48 -20.03
CA VAL A 278 -2.15 -4.13 -20.13
C VAL A 278 -1.47 -3.24 -19.09
N LEU A 279 -0.82 -2.19 -19.56
CA LEU A 279 -0.22 -1.15 -18.71
C LEU A 279 -1.16 0.05 -18.69
N ILE A 280 -1.55 0.51 -17.49
CA ILE A 280 -2.37 1.70 -17.29
C ILE A 280 -1.55 2.73 -16.52
N TYR A 281 -1.21 3.84 -17.15
CA TYR A 281 -0.57 4.97 -16.51
C TYR A 281 -1.52 6.17 -16.48
N GLY A 282 -1.78 6.70 -15.30
CA GLY A 282 -2.65 7.84 -15.08
C GLY A 282 -3.53 7.66 -13.85
N TYR A 283 -4.22 8.71 -13.48
CA TYR A 283 -5.20 8.68 -12.40
C TYR A 283 -6.48 8.00 -12.86
N LEU A 284 -7.00 7.06 -12.08
CA LEU A 284 -8.33 6.51 -12.27
C LEU A 284 -9.30 7.22 -11.34
N ALA A 285 -10.39 7.73 -11.89
CA ALA A 285 -11.54 8.17 -11.08
C ALA A 285 -12.13 6.98 -10.30
N ASP A 286 -12.80 7.26 -9.19
CA ASP A 286 -13.36 6.21 -8.32
C ASP A 286 -14.20 5.19 -9.10
N VAL A 287 -15.03 5.66 -10.05
CA VAL A 287 -15.88 4.79 -10.90
C VAL A 287 -15.06 3.84 -11.77
N ASP A 288 -13.96 4.32 -12.37
CA ASP A 288 -13.12 3.48 -13.22
C ASP A 288 -12.21 2.56 -12.41
N TYR A 289 -11.80 2.99 -11.22
CA TYR A 289 -11.12 2.09 -10.28
C TYR A 289 -12.05 0.95 -9.82
N GLU A 290 -13.30 1.24 -9.55
CA GLU A 290 -14.32 0.23 -9.23
C GLU A 290 -14.53 -0.75 -10.39
N ARG A 291 -14.57 -0.26 -11.63
CA ARG A 291 -14.67 -1.12 -12.82
C ARG A 291 -13.42 -2.00 -13.00
N LEU A 292 -12.23 -1.46 -12.69
CA LEU A 292 -11.00 -2.27 -12.66
C LEU A 292 -11.11 -3.38 -11.61
N VAL A 293 -11.57 -3.05 -10.40
CA VAL A 293 -11.84 -4.06 -9.36
C VAL A 293 -12.87 -5.08 -9.85
N GLN A 294 -13.94 -4.63 -10.50
CA GLN A 294 -14.98 -5.53 -11.06
C GLN A 294 -14.38 -6.50 -12.08
N ALA A 295 -13.58 -6.02 -13.01
CA ALA A 295 -12.93 -6.83 -14.03
C ALA A 295 -11.95 -7.85 -13.44
N THR A 296 -11.32 -7.53 -12.32
CA THR A 296 -10.26 -8.32 -11.70
C THR A 296 -10.79 -9.62 -11.11
N ARG A 297 -10.07 -10.72 -11.38
CA ARG A 297 -10.28 -12.00 -10.73
C ARG A 297 -9.34 -12.18 -9.54
N TYR A 298 -8.07 -11.83 -9.70
CA TYR A 298 -7.04 -11.93 -8.67
C TYR A 298 -6.24 -10.64 -8.56
N VAL A 299 -5.94 -10.21 -7.35
CA VAL A 299 -4.98 -9.15 -7.12
C VAL A 299 -3.60 -9.75 -6.88
N VAL A 300 -2.55 -9.14 -7.47
CA VAL A 300 -1.20 -9.68 -7.46
C VAL A 300 -0.24 -8.75 -6.73
N ASN A 301 0.61 -9.31 -5.90
CA ASN A 301 1.76 -8.63 -5.29
C ASN A 301 2.95 -9.60 -5.23
N THR A 302 4.14 -9.13 -5.64
CA THR A 302 5.40 -9.88 -5.56
C THR A 302 6.47 -9.09 -4.82
N SER A 303 6.06 -8.06 -4.06
CA SER A 303 6.99 -7.15 -3.38
C SER A 303 7.89 -7.89 -2.38
N TYR A 304 9.12 -7.43 -2.28
CA TYR A 304 10.10 -7.88 -1.27
C TYR A 304 9.74 -7.46 0.16
N GLY A 305 8.78 -6.55 0.32
CA GLY A 305 8.26 -6.11 1.59
C GLY A 305 7.19 -5.02 1.43
N GLU A 306 6.19 -5.01 2.30
CA GLU A 306 5.09 -4.06 2.32
C GLU A 306 4.81 -3.57 3.73
N GLY A 307 4.57 -2.26 3.87
CA GLY A 307 4.13 -1.67 5.14
C GLY A 307 2.65 -1.90 5.45
N GLN A 308 1.81 -2.06 4.40
CA GLN A 308 0.39 -2.44 4.45
C GLN A 308 -0.07 -3.12 3.16
N CYS A 309 0.34 -2.60 2.01
CA CYS A 309 -0.18 -2.92 0.68
C CYS A 309 -1.66 -2.55 0.51
N LEU A 310 -1.99 -1.24 0.54
CA LEU A 310 -3.36 -0.76 0.40
C LEU A 310 -4.11 -1.35 -0.81
N PRO A 311 -3.54 -1.39 -2.03
CA PRO A 311 -4.26 -1.98 -3.17
C PRO A 311 -4.64 -3.44 -2.96
N LEU A 312 -3.78 -4.25 -2.33
CA LEU A 312 -4.08 -5.64 -2.03
C LEU A 312 -5.27 -5.74 -1.06
N MET A 313 -5.26 -4.92 0.01
CA MET A 313 -6.34 -4.85 0.99
C MET A 313 -7.67 -4.39 0.35
N GLU A 314 -7.63 -3.40 -0.53
CA GLU A 314 -8.80 -2.86 -1.25
C GLU A 314 -9.48 -3.92 -2.12
N PHE A 315 -8.70 -4.60 -2.97
CA PHE A 315 -9.23 -5.66 -3.84
C PHE A 315 -9.73 -6.86 -3.04
N MET A 316 -9.00 -7.30 -2.02
CA MET A 316 -9.42 -8.40 -1.17
C MET A 316 -10.68 -8.08 -0.38
N SER A 317 -10.87 -6.83 0.06
CA SER A 317 -12.11 -6.37 0.68
C SER A 317 -13.30 -6.44 -0.27
N CYS A 318 -13.08 -6.33 -1.59
CA CYS A 318 -14.08 -6.57 -2.63
C CYS A 318 -14.25 -8.06 -2.99
N GLY A 319 -13.62 -8.98 -2.28
CA GLY A 319 -13.69 -10.42 -2.52
C GLY A 319 -12.82 -10.91 -3.68
N LYS A 320 -11.70 -10.24 -3.95
CA LYS A 320 -10.71 -10.70 -4.93
C LYS A 320 -9.58 -11.44 -4.19
N PRO A 321 -9.44 -12.77 -4.35
CA PRO A 321 -8.33 -13.49 -3.72
C PRO A 321 -6.99 -13.01 -4.26
N ALA A 322 -5.93 -13.17 -3.46
CA ALA A 322 -4.60 -12.71 -3.82
C ALA A 322 -3.72 -13.79 -4.45
N VAL A 323 -2.72 -13.35 -5.23
CA VAL A 323 -1.50 -14.08 -5.55
C VAL A 323 -0.35 -13.27 -4.97
N ALA A 324 0.20 -13.69 -3.81
CA ALA A 324 1.15 -12.86 -3.08
C ALA A 324 1.98 -13.68 -2.06
N PRO A 325 3.18 -13.21 -1.67
CA PRO A 325 3.91 -13.79 -0.54
C PRO A 325 3.27 -13.38 0.78
N ARG A 326 3.29 -14.29 1.75
CA ARG A 326 2.83 -14.00 3.12
C ARG A 326 4.00 -13.50 3.96
N THR A 327 4.44 -12.26 3.72
CA THR A 327 5.60 -11.63 4.35
C THR A 327 5.27 -10.24 4.86
N THR A 328 6.09 -9.69 5.74
CA THR A 328 5.98 -8.34 6.29
C THR A 328 4.56 -8.03 6.77
N ALA A 329 3.96 -6.89 6.42
CA ALA A 329 2.59 -6.56 6.85
C ALA A 329 1.52 -7.55 6.32
N MET A 330 1.78 -8.25 5.23
CA MET A 330 0.83 -9.19 4.64
C MET A 330 0.62 -10.46 5.47
N ILE A 331 1.47 -10.73 6.46
CA ILE A 331 1.28 -11.86 7.40
C ILE A 331 0.00 -11.73 8.23
N ASP A 332 -0.47 -10.49 8.42
CA ASP A 332 -1.60 -10.19 9.29
C ASP A 332 -2.97 -10.56 8.67
N TYR A 333 -3.05 -10.70 7.32
CA TYR A 333 -4.33 -10.92 6.65
C TYR A 333 -4.31 -11.97 5.53
N LEU A 334 -3.15 -12.43 5.04
CA LEU A 334 -3.06 -13.49 4.04
C LEU A 334 -3.02 -14.88 4.67
N SER A 335 -3.74 -15.82 4.05
CA SER A 335 -3.71 -17.25 4.35
C SER A 335 -3.97 -18.05 3.07
N THR A 336 -3.79 -19.38 3.14
CA THR A 336 -4.13 -20.30 2.04
C THR A 336 -5.62 -20.32 1.70
N ASP A 337 -6.49 -19.81 2.60
CA ASP A 337 -7.94 -19.77 2.37
C ASP A 337 -8.37 -18.56 1.55
N ASN A 338 -7.52 -17.52 1.41
CA ASN A 338 -7.83 -16.28 0.71
C ASN A 338 -6.79 -15.88 -0.35
N ALA A 339 -5.70 -16.65 -0.48
CA ALA A 339 -4.62 -16.35 -1.40
C ALA A 339 -3.94 -17.62 -1.93
N PHE A 340 -3.35 -17.52 -3.13
CA PHE A 340 -2.32 -18.42 -3.62
C PHE A 340 -0.98 -17.87 -3.15
N LEU A 341 -0.43 -18.50 -2.12
CA LEU A 341 0.76 -18.00 -1.45
C LEU A 341 2.01 -18.28 -2.30
N VAL A 342 2.82 -17.24 -2.47
CA VAL A 342 4.12 -17.32 -3.12
C VAL A 342 5.19 -17.57 -2.05
N GLU A 343 6.03 -18.55 -2.27
CA GLU A 343 7.18 -18.83 -1.41
C GLU A 343 8.20 -17.70 -1.49
N SER A 344 8.85 -17.42 -0.37
CA SER A 344 9.90 -16.42 -0.27
C SER A 344 10.94 -16.82 0.77
N THR A 345 12.15 -16.29 0.60
CA THR A 345 13.26 -16.43 1.55
C THR A 345 13.74 -15.04 1.97
N ASP A 346 14.10 -14.90 3.23
CA ASP A 346 14.72 -13.68 3.74
C ASP A 346 16.14 -13.50 3.18
N GLU A 347 16.47 -12.27 2.89
CA GLU A 347 17.78 -11.87 2.37
C GLU A 347 18.24 -10.60 3.05
N LEU A 348 19.51 -10.57 3.45
CA LEU A 348 20.13 -9.35 3.97
C LEU A 348 20.33 -8.33 2.86
N THR A 349 19.83 -7.12 3.06
CA THR A 349 19.92 -6.03 2.07
C THR A 349 20.31 -4.71 2.72
N ALA A 350 20.76 -3.75 1.91
CA ALA A 350 20.85 -2.37 2.33
C ALA A 350 19.48 -1.69 2.22
N TRP A 351 19.13 -0.88 3.21
CA TRP A 351 17.91 -0.07 3.11
C TRP A 351 18.03 0.92 1.93
N PRO A 352 17.06 0.89 0.96
CA PRO A 352 17.20 1.66 -0.28
C PRO A 352 17.26 3.18 -0.09
N HIS A 353 16.68 3.69 0.99
CA HIS A 353 16.62 5.12 1.29
C HIS A 353 17.80 5.63 2.11
N ASP A 354 18.73 4.76 2.52
CA ASP A 354 20.00 5.20 3.10
C ASP A 354 20.98 5.55 1.98
N PRO A 355 21.35 6.84 1.78
CA PRO A 355 22.23 7.26 0.70
C PRO A 355 23.63 6.64 0.82
N ARG A 356 24.04 6.23 2.02
CA ARG A 356 25.32 5.54 2.27
C ARG A 356 25.24 4.05 1.91
N LYS A 357 24.02 3.48 1.76
CA LYS A 357 23.75 2.04 1.62
C LYS A 357 24.40 1.19 2.72
N ALA A 358 24.54 1.75 3.91
CA ALA A 358 25.21 1.15 5.06
C ALA A 358 24.24 0.41 6.00
N PHE A 359 23.04 0.96 6.19
CA PHE A 359 22.01 0.36 7.05
C PHE A 359 21.55 -0.99 6.49
N ARG A 360 21.64 -2.02 7.32
CA ARG A 360 21.27 -3.40 6.94
C ARG A 360 19.94 -3.80 7.54
N THR A 361 19.15 -4.45 6.69
CA THR A 361 17.82 -4.96 7.04
C THR A 361 17.51 -6.22 6.24
N LEU A 362 16.40 -6.88 6.52
CA LEU A 362 15.94 -8.03 5.74
C LEU A 362 14.88 -7.60 4.75
N ARG A 363 14.90 -8.21 3.56
CA ARG A 363 13.84 -8.24 2.58
C ARG A 363 13.47 -9.68 2.27
N TYR A 364 12.34 -9.91 1.62
CA TYR A 364 11.87 -11.26 1.29
C TYR A 364 11.87 -11.48 -0.22
N MET A 365 12.89 -12.22 -0.69
CA MET A 365 12.99 -12.59 -2.11
C MET A 365 11.94 -13.62 -2.46
N THR A 366 11.09 -13.33 -3.41
CA THR A 366 10.08 -14.28 -3.90
C THR A 366 10.73 -15.36 -4.74
N ASN A 367 10.28 -16.60 -4.57
CA ASN A 367 10.67 -17.69 -5.43
C ASN A 367 9.91 -17.60 -6.76
N TRP A 368 10.61 -17.29 -7.84
CA TRP A 368 10.03 -17.11 -9.17
C TRP A 368 9.24 -18.34 -9.66
N ALA A 369 9.72 -19.55 -9.41
CA ALA A 369 9.01 -20.77 -9.79
C ALA A 369 7.70 -20.92 -9.00
N SER A 370 7.68 -20.52 -7.72
CA SER A 370 6.46 -20.47 -6.90
C SER A 370 5.45 -19.44 -7.43
N VAL A 371 5.90 -18.30 -7.98
CA VAL A 371 5.00 -17.34 -8.66
C VAL A 371 4.32 -18.00 -9.86
N CYS A 372 5.07 -18.75 -10.68
CA CYS A 372 4.51 -19.51 -11.82
C CYS A 372 3.49 -20.57 -11.36
N VAL A 373 3.77 -21.29 -10.26
CA VAL A 373 2.83 -22.27 -9.69
C VAL A 373 1.56 -21.57 -9.21
N ALA A 374 1.69 -20.47 -8.45
CA ALA A 374 0.55 -19.70 -7.94
C ALA A 374 -0.34 -19.14 -9.08
N TYR A 375 0.26 -18.68 -10.18
CA TYR A 375 -0.49 -18.26 -11.36
C TYR A 375 -1.26 -19.44 -12.01
N ARG A 376 -0.61 -20.58 -12.23
CA ARG A 376 -1.23 -21.77 -12.82
C ARG A 376 -2.41 -22.23 -11.96
N ASP A 377 -2.18 -22.41 -10.68
CA ASP A 377 -3.20 -22.93 -9.75
C ASP A 377 -4.38 -21.97 -9.61
N SER A 378 -4.13 -20.65 -9.56
CA SER A 378 -5.20 -19.65 -9.50
C SER A 378 -6.01 -19.62 -10.80
N TYR A 379 -5.38 -19.77 -11.96
CA TYR A 379 -6.07 -19.86 -13.24
C TYR A 379 -6.98 -21.11 -13.31
N GLU A 380 -6.47 -22.28 -12.91
CA GLU A 380 -7.24 -23.52 -12.83
C GLU A 380 -8.47 -23.38 -11.92
N VAL A 381 -8.30 -22.71 -10.77
CA VAL A 381 -9.42 -22.43 -9.86
C VAL A 381 -10.44 -21.50 -10.52
N ALA A 382 -9.99 -20.43 -11.18
CA ALA A 382 -10.89 -19.48 -11.84
C ALA A 382 -11.70 -20.12 -12.98
N LYS A 383 -11.11 -21.06 -13.71
CA LYS A 383 -11.72 -21.70 -14.88
C LYS A 383 -12.57 -22.93 -14.53
N HIS A 384 -12.10 -23.74 -13.59
CA HIS A 384 -12.63 -25.09 -13.41
C HIS A 384 -13.18 -25.37 -12.00
N GLN A 385 -12.95 -24.47 -11.02
CA GLN A 385 -13.35 -24.68 -9.62
C GLN A 385 -14.13 -23.49 -9.06
N PRO A 386 -15.32 -23.16 -9.61
CA PRO A 386 -16.07 -21.94 -9.21
C PRO A 386 -16.47 -21.92 -7.73
N GLN A 387 -16.70 -23.09 -7.13
CA GLN A 387 -17.01 -23.20 -5.71
C GLN A 387 -15.81 -22.83 -4.83
N ARG A 388 -14.63 -23.34 -5.16
CA ARG A 388 -13.39 -23.00 -4.46
C ARG A 388 -13.07 -21.50 -4.61
N TYR A 389 -13.23 -20.94 -5.81
CA TYR A 389 -13.09 -19.50 -6.02
C TYR A 389 -14.06 -18.70 -5.12
N ALA A 390 -15.32 -19.10 -5.06
CA ALA A 390 -16.31 -18.44 -4.22
C ALA A 390 -15.98 -18.50 -2.72
N GLN A 391 -15.46 -19.64 -2.25
CA GLN A 391 -14.97 -19.79 -0.87
C GLN A 391 -13.80 -18.86 -0.58
N MET A 392 -12.79 -18.85 -1.45
CA MET A 392 -11.62 -17.96 -1.30
C MET A 392 -12.04 -16.47 -1.34
N SER A 393 -12.96 -16.12 -2.22
CA SER A 393 -13.52 -14.77 -2.32
C SER A 393 -14.23 -14.34 -1.04
N ALA A 394 -15.06 -15.21 -0.46
CA ALA A 394 -15.74 -14.95 0.81
C ALA A 394 -14.72 -14.80 1.96
N GLN A 395 -13.73 -15.69 2.02
CA GLN A 395 -12.69 -15.66 3.05
C GLN A 395 -11.81 -14.40 2.94
N ALA A 396 -11.53 -13.90 1.73
CA ALA A 396 -10.83 -12.63 1.53
C ALA A 396 -11.60 -11.49 2.21
N VAL A 397 -12.90 -11.37 1.99
CA VAL A 397 -13.74 -10.34 2.64
C VAL A 397 -13.72 -10.46 4.16
N LEU A 398 -13.88 -11.68 4.70
CA LEU A 398 -13.92 -11.93 6.15
C LEU A 398 -12.57 -11.63 6.83
N SER A 399 -11.46 -12.03 6.19
CA SER A 399 -10.12 -11.77 6.72
C SER A 399 -9.84 -10.27 6.79
N LEU A 400 -10.19 -9.51 5.75
CA LEU A 400 -9.99 -8.06 5.74
C LEU A 400 -10.96 -7.35 6.71
N GLN A 401 -12.18 -7.86 6.90
CA GLN A 401 -13.11 -7.34 7.91
C GLN A 401 -12.51 -7.43 9.31
N ALA A 402 -11.99 -8.60 9.65
CA ALA A 402 -11.37 -8.86 10.96
C ALA A 402 -10.05 -8.09 11.15
N PHE A 403 -9.36 -7.73 10.06
CA PHE A 403 -8.08 -7.03 10.11
C PHE A 403 -8.23 -5.51 10.09
N CYS A 404 -8.99 -4.95 9.12
CA CYS A 404 -8.99 -3.54 8.80
C CYS A 404 -10.38 -2.93 8.59
N SER A 405 -11.41 -3.41 9.29
CA SER A 405 -12.69 -2.68 9.36
C SER A 405 -12.56 -1.43 10.25
N GLN A 406 -13.43 -0.44 10.02
CA GLN A 406 -13.50 0.75 10.85
C GLN A 406 -13.76 0.41 12.33
N ALA A 407 -14.57 -0.61 12.60
CA ALA A 407 -14.84 -1.06 13.97
C ALA A 407 -13.57 -1.58 14.67
N VAL A 408 -12.74 -2.36 13.97
CA VAL A 408 -11.45 -2.85 14.50
C VAL A 408 -10.48 -1.71 14.74
N ALA A 409 -10.36 -0.78 13.80
CA ALA A 409 -9.51 0.38 13.93
C ALA A 409 -9.94 1.28 15.11
N GLU A 410 -11.25 1.54 15.24
CA GLU A 410 -11.83 2.30 16.33
C GLU A 410 -11.53 1.68 17.69
N GLN A 411 -11.80 0.38 17.84
CA GLN A 411 -11.54 -0.36 19.08
C GLN A 411 -10.06 -0.28 19.48
N ARG A 412 -9.14 -0.50 18.52
CA ARG A 412 -7.69 -0.47 18.80
C ARG A 412 -7.21 0.92 19.16
N LEU A 413 -7.65 1.94 18.43
CA LEU A 413 -7.29 3.34 18.70
C LEU A 413 -7.84 3.80 20.04
N GLN A 414 -9.10 3.51 20.36
CA GLN A 414 -9.73 3.89 21.62
C GLN A 414 -8.98 3.28 22.82
N ALA A 415 -8.70 1.98 22.75
CA ALA A 415 -7.96 1.29 23.82
C ALA A 415 -6.54 1.85 24.00
N PHE A 416 -5.84 2.11 22.90
CA PHE A 416 -4.49 2.62 22.94
C PHE A 416 -4.42 4.06 23.47
N LEU A 417 -5.30 4.95 23.02
CA LEU A 417 -5.36 6.33 23.47
C LEU A 417 -5.76 6.42 24.96
N ALA A 418 -6.69 5.59 25.42
CA ALA A 418 -7.05 5.51 26.85
C ALA A 418 -5.83 5.16 27.70
N GLN A 419 -5.11 4.10 27.36
CA GLN A 419 -3.87 3.71 28.06
C GLN A 419 -2.79 4.79 28.03
N LEU A 420 -2.67 5.51 26.93
CA LEU A 420 -1.69 6.60 26.78
C LEU A 420 -2.00 7.76 27.74
N PHE A 421 -3.26 8.17 27.83
CA PHE A 421 -3.67 9.26 28.71
C PHE A 421 -3.58 8.86 30.19
N GLU A 422 -3.92 7.62 30.55
CA GLU A 422 -3.75 7.10 31.92
C GLU A 422 -2.27 7.14 32.35
N ARG A 423 -1.36 6.64 31.53
CA ARG A 423 0.09 6.67 31.82
C ARG A 423 0.60 8.11 32.04
N ARG A 424 0.16 9.05 31.21
CA ARG A 424 0.56 10.46 31.35
C ARG A 424 0.00 11.13 32.63
N ALA A 425 -1.20 10.78 33.04
CA ALA A 425 -1.78 11.27 34.26
C ALA A 425 -0.97 10.80 35.50
N VAL A 426 -0.56 9.54 35.52
CA VAL A 426 0.30 8.98 36.57
C VAL A 426 1.65 9.69 36.62
N THR A 427 2.31 9.86 35.49
CA THR A 427 3.62 10.54 35.44
C THR A 427 3.55 12.01 35.86
N ALA A 428 2.44 12.69 35.55
CA ALA A 428 2.23 14.09 35.97
C ALA A 428 2.04 14.22 37.48
N VAL A 429 1.38 13.26 38.14
CA VAL A 429 1.21 13.23 39.61
C VAL A 429 2.57 12.97 40.29
N GLU A 430 3.34 11.98 39.81
CA GLU A 430 4.67 11.68 40.36
C GLU A 430 5.66 12.84 40.23
N ALA A 431 5.56 13.63 39.14
CA ALA A 431 6.39 14.82 38.92
C ALA A 431 5.95 16.02 39.77
N SER A 432 4.70 16.07 40.27
CA SER A 432 4.21 17.12 41.18
C SER A 432 4.56 16.84 42.63
N ASP A 433 4.83 15.58 43.00
CA ASP A 433 5.15 15.14 44.37
C ASP A 433 6.69 15.07 44.62
N SER A 434 7.51 15.34 43.60
CA SER A 434 8.98 15.41 43.62
C SER A 434 9.48 16.85 43.53
#